data_9a47f418d41e108950091166cf343162
#
_entry.id   9a47f418d41e108950091166cf343162
#
_cell.length_a   1.000
_cell.length_b   1.000
_cell.length_c   1.000
_cell.angle_alpha   90.00
_cell.angle_beta   90.00
_cell.angle_gamma   90.00
#
_symmetry.space_group_name_H-M   'P 1'
#
loop_
_entity.id
_entity.type
_entity.pdbx_description
1 polymer ?
#
loop_
_entity_poly.entity_id
_entity_poly.type
_entity_poly.pdbx_seq_one_letter_code
_entity_poly.pdbx_strand_id
1 'polypeptide(L)'
;SGSTGRTTVGQLLTPAGQLTTLGDLPLNEALSPDGRYLIVSNNGQGTQSLQVIKTATGKVVQTIPYKSPESLYMGLAFSPDGTHLFASAAGNHKIRTYHFDCGKLVETSAIQMPVVSPKLTKVNLYPAGLAVTNDSKRLVVADQLADAVSVIDLATNKIQTTHIGHRPVWVTLSKDSTKAFVSSQGGADVAEVDITKSQPLATHKINVGFHPNKSVLTPDGKSLYLSLIHI
;
A
#
# COMPACT_ATOMS: atom_id res chain seq x y z
N SER A 1 9.46 -12.11 -28.48
CA SER A 1 9.94 -13.42 -27.99
C SER A 1 9.78 -13.42 -26.49
N GLY A 2 8.80 -14.16 -25.98
CA GLY A 2 8.60 -14.29 -24.54
C GLY A 2 9.78 -15.05 -23.92
N SER A 3 10.38 -14.51 -22.86
CA SER A 3 11.36 -15.24 -22.07
C SER A 3 10.64 -16.37 -21.31
N THR A 4 10.95 -17.61 -21.65
CA THR A 4 10.46 -18.76 -20.91
C THR A 4 11.39 -18.98 -19.72
N GLY A 5 10.87 -18.78 -18.49
CA GLY A 5 11.57 -19.15 -17.26
C GLY A 5 11.20 -20.56 -16.82
N ARG A 6 12.05 -21.17 -16.00
CA ARG A 6 11.71 -22.41 -15.27
C ARG A 6 11.65 -22.14 -13.79
N THR A 7 10.67 -22.73 -13.11
CA THR A 7 10.62 -22.73 -11.65
C THR A 7 11.73 -23.65 -11.08
N THR A 8 12.00 -23.52 -9.79
CA THR A 8 12.95 -24.39 -9.06
C THR A 8 12.57 -25.87 -9.11
N VAL A 9 11.29 -26.18 -9.37
CA VAL A 9 10.76 -27.54 -9.56
C VAL A 9 10.68 -27.94 -11.03
N GLY A 10 11.32 -27.20 -11.95
CA GLY A 10 11.45 -27.54 -13.36
C GLY A 10 10.25 -27.21 -14.25
N GLN A 11 9.18 -26.63 -13.74
CA GLN A 11 8.02 -26.25 -14.54
C GLN A 11 8.36 -25.09 -15.49
N LEU A 12 7.94 -25.19 -16.74
CA LEU A 12 8.10 -24.14 -17.73
C LEU A 12 7.05 -23.03 -17.49
N LEU A 13 7.53 -21.80 -17.34
CA LEU A 13 6.64 -20.63 -17.25
C LEU A 13 6.36 -20.10 -18.66
N THR A 14 5.12 -20.14 -19.06
CA THR A 14 4.62 -19.60 -20.34
C THR A 14 3.54 -18.56 -20.09
N PRO A 15 3.91 -17.38 -19.53
CA PRO A 15 2.92 -16.37 -19.23
C PRO A 15 2.22 -15.89 -20.51
N ALA A 16 0.90 -15.74 -20.43
CA ALA A 16 0.12 -15.10 -21.48
C ALA A 16 0.30 -13.58 -21.42
N GLY A 17 0.31 -12.94 -22.59
CA GLY A 17 0.40 -11.48 -22.69
C GLY A 17 1.83 -10.94 -22.82
N GLN A 18 1.97 -9.64 -22.65
CA GLN A 18 3.24 -8.93 -22.77
C GLN A 18 3.95 -8.87 -21.44
N LEU A 19 5.24 -9.23 -21.43
CA LEU A 19 6.10 -9.12 -20.26
C LEU A 19 6.87 -7.80 -20.29
N THR A 20 6.93 -7.13 -19.15
CA THR A 20 7.73 -5.92 -18.94
C THR A 20 8.84 -6.24 -17.94
N THR A 21 10.09 -5.94 -18.31
CA THR A 21 11.21 -6.06 -17.38
C THR A 21 11.17 -4.92 -16.37
N LEU A 22 11.20 -5.26 -15.09
CA LEU A 22 11.15 -4.34 -13.97
C LEU A 22 12.45 -4.38 -13.15
N GLY A 23 12.48 -3.59 -12.09
CA GLY A 23 13.54 -3.66 -11.07
C GLY A 23 13.46 -4.93 -10.23
N ASP A 24 14.37 -5.01 -9.27
CA ASP A 24 14.48 -6.16 -8.38
C ASP A 24 13.33 -6.22 -7.37
N LEU A 25 12.69 -7.38 -7.24
CA LEU A 25 11.56 -7.66 -6.36
C LEU A 25 10.41 -6.64 -6.48
N PRO A 26 9.64 -6.65 -7.58
CA PRO A 26 8.40 -5.87 -7.66
C PRO A 26 7.42 -6.35 -6.57
N LEU A 27 7.13 -5.48 -5.61
CA LEU A 27 6.37 -5.85 -4.41
C LEU A 27 4.90 -5.44 -4.48
N ASN A 28 4.62 -4.27 -5.02
CA ASN A 28 3.26 -3.77 -5.16
C ASN A 28 3.10 -2.90 -6.40
N GLU A 29 1.85 -2.79 -6.86
CA GLU A 29 1.46 -1.94 -7.97
C GLU A 29 0.22 -1.10 -7.65
N ALA A 30 0.12 0.06 -8.31
CA ALA A 30 -1.06 0.91 -8.29
C ALA A 30 -1.37 1.40 -9.72
N LEU A 31 -2.59 1.12 -10.19
CA LEU A 31 -3.09 1.61 -11.48
C LEU A 31 -3.57 3.05 -11.31
N SER A 32 -3.20 3.94 -12.24
CA SER A 32 -3.76 5.29 -12.26
C SER A 32 -5.29 5.23 -12.46
N PRO A 33 -6.08 6.15 -11.88
CA PRO A 33 -7.54 6.10 -11.98
C PRO A 33 -8.09 6.10 -13.42
N ASP A 34 -7.34 6.67 -14.37
CA ASP A 34 -7.66 6.67 -15.79
C ASP A 34 -7.21 5.39 -16.52
N GLY A 35 -6.57 4.44 -15.81
CA GLY A 35 -6.09 3.17 -16.34
C GLY A 35 -4.89 3.25 -17.30
N ARG A 36 -4.32 4.43 -17.54
CA ARG A 36 -3.27 4.62 -18.55
C ARG A 36 -1.86 4.30 -18.07
N TYR A 37 -1.64 4.30 -16.75
CA TYR A 37 -0.33 4.08 -16.16
C TYR A 37 -0.41 3.14 -14.96
N LEU A 38 0.58 2.27 -14.85
CA LEU A 38 0.79 1.40 -13.69
C LEU A 38 2.07 1.82 -13.00
N ILE A 39 2.01 2.09 -11.71
CA ILE A 39 3.18 2.38 -10.89
C ILE A 39 3.54 1.12 -10.11
N VAL A 40 4.82 0.73 -10.15
CA VAL A 40 5.34 -0.45 -9.46
C VAL A 40 6.44 -0.04 -8.49
N SER A 41 6.38 -0.56 -7.26
CA SER A 41 7.47 -0.46 -6.29
C SER A 41 8.36 -1.68 -6.36
N ASN A 42 9.67 -1.47 -6.54
CA ASN A 42 10.71 -2.49 -6.53
C ASN A 42 11.51 -2.38 -5.24
N ASN A 43 11.48 -3.44 -4.42
CA ASN A 43 11.97 -3.42 -3.04
C ASN A 43 13.06 -4.47 -2.77
N GLY A 44 13.77 -4.91 -3.81
CA GLY A 44 14.81 -5.94 -3.71
C GLY A 44 16.08 -5.51 -2.97
N GLN A 45 17.09 -6.37 -3.02
CA GLN A 45 18.38 -6.18 -2.36
C GLN A 45 19.21 -5.03 -3.00
N GLY A 46 18.94 -4.74 -4.27
CA GLY A 46 19.60 -3.64 -5.00
C GLY A 46 19.00 -2.26 -4.71
N THR A 47 19.18 -1.34 -5.65
CA THR A 47 18.57 -0.01 -5.57
C THR A 47 17.07 -0.13 -5.71
N GLN A 48 16.34 0.22 -4.67
CA GLN A 48 14.88 0.27 -4.70
C GLN A 48 14.39 1.37 -5.64
N SER A 49 13.21 1.21 -6.22
CA SER A 49 12.71 2.21 -7.18
C SER A 49 11.19 2.18 -7.30
N LEU A 50 10.63 3.33 -7.72
CA LEU A 50 9.32 3.39 -8.35
C LEU A 50 9.49 3.40 -9.86
N GLN A 51 8.72 2.59 -10.56
CA GLN A 51 8.66 2.58 -12.01
C GLN A 51 7.27 2.91 -12.50
N VAL A 52 7.18 3.81 -13.49
CA VAL A 52 5.95 4.18 -14.17
C VAL A 52 5.91 3.44 -15.50
N ILE A 53 4.85 2.68 -15.72
CA ILE A 53 4.65 1.86 -16.92
C ILE A 53 3.43 2.39 -17.67
N LYS A 54 3.56 2.65 -18.95
CA LYS A 54 2.42 2.98 -19.81
C LYS A 54 1.68 1.69 -20.16
N THR A 55 0.44 1.53 -19.71
CA THR A 55 -0.35 0.29 -19.85
C THR A 55 -0.56 -0.13 -21.28
N ALA A 56 -0.85 0.82 -22.18
CA ALA A 56 -1.09 0.54 -23.61
C ALA A 56 0.12 -0.09 -24.34
N THR A 57 1.34 0.08 -23.83
CA THR A 57 2.55 -0.37 -24.53
C THR A 57 3.44 -1.27 -23.67
N GLY A 58 3.16 -1.41 -22.38
CA GLY A 58 4.02 -2.10 -21.41
C GLY A 58 5.40 -1.46 -21.22
N LYS A 59 5.63 -0.24 -21.72
CA LYS A 59 6.94 0.43 -21.60
C LYS A 59 7.07 1.15 -20.28
N VAL A 60 8.22 0.97 -19.61
CA VAL A 60 8.65 1.81 -18.49
C VAL A 60 8.99 3.19 -19.05
N VAL A 61 8.27 4.22 -18.59
CA VAL A 61 8.44 5.62 -19.03
C VAL A 61 9.20 6.47 -18.03
N GLN A 62 9.26 6.03 -16.76
CA GLN A 62 10.05 6.69 -15.70
C GLN A 62 10.53 5.65 -14.69
N THR A 63 11.73 5.86 -14.15
CA THR A 63 12.28 5.15 -13.00
C THR A 63 12.82 6.17 -12.00
N ILE A 64 12.34 6.10 -10.75
CA ILE A 64 12.81 6.93 -9.64
C ILE A 64 13.57 6.03 -8.67
N PRO A 65 14.91 6.09 -8.63
CA PRO A 65 15.72 5.24 -7.75
C PRO A 65 15.80 5.80 -6.34
N TYR A 66 15.85 4.91 -5.34
CA TYR A 66 16.07 5.22 -3.93
C TYR A 66 17.32 4.48 -3.44
N LYS A 67 18.39 5.22 -3.23
CA LYS A 67 19.64 4.68 -2.69
C LYS A 67 19.58 4.63 -1.17
N SER A 68 20.17 3.59 -0.59
CA SER A 68 20.32 3.50 0.88
C SER A 68 20.87 4.82 1.47
N PRO A 69 20.31 5.32 2.59
CA PRO A 69 19.33 4.69 3.48
C PRO A 69 17.86 4.91 3.09
N GLU A 70 17.57 5.51 1.94
CA GLU A 70 16.21 5.72 1.49
C GLU A 70 15.55 4.40 1.08
N SER A 71 14.28 4.22 1.46
CA SER A 71 13.55 2.97 1.25
C SER A 71 12.13 3.21 0.71
N LEU A 72 11.57 2.14 0.18
CA LEU A 72 10.16 1.96 -0.13
C LEU A 72 9.63 0.76 0.64
N TYR A 73 8.31 0.61 0.67
CA TYR A 73 7.66 -0.59 1.17
C TYR A 73 6.43 -0.92 0.31
N MET A 74 5.50 -1.69 0.84
CA MET A 74 4.40 -2.26 0.06
C MET A 74 3.23 -1.30 -0.21
N GLY A 75 3.13 -0.17 0.47
CA GLY A 75 2.00 0.75 0.30
C GLY A 75 2.17 1.62 -0.94
N LEU A 76 1.20 1.55 -1.86
CA LEU A 76 1.02 2.46 -2.98
C LEU A 76 -0.46 2.79 -3.11
N ALA A 77 -0.81 4.07 -3.17
CA ALA A 77 -2.19 4.50 -3.38
C ALA A 77 -2.25 5.82 -4.16
N PHE A 78 -3.07 5.84 -5.21
CA PHE A 78 -3.44 7.08 -5.89
C PHE A 78 -4.55 7.81 -5.13
N SER A 79 -4.54 9.14 -5.21
CA SER A 79 -5.75 9.91 -4.96
C SER A 79 -6.80 9.60 -6.03
N PRO A 80 -8.11 9.63 -5.71
CA PRO A 80 -9.18 9.35 -6.68
C PRO A 80 -9.16 10.24 -7.94
N ASP A 81 -8.68 11.48 -7.82
CA ASP A 81 -8.51 12.41 -8.94
C ASP A 81 -7.28 12.11 -9.81
N GLY A 82 -6.43 11.16 -9.37
CA GLY A 82 -5.24 10.75 -10.10
C GLY A 82 -4.08 11.73 -10.07
N THR A 83 -4.17 12.83 -9.33
CA THR A 83 -3.14 13.88 -9.31
C THR A 83 -2.02 13.62 -8.32
N HIS A 84 -2.26 12.76 -7.32
CA HIS A 84 -1.29 12.41 -6.28
C HIS A 84 -1.10 10.90 -6.15
N LEU A 85 0.12 10.50 -5.84
CA LEU A 85 0.47 9.15 -5.41
C LEU A 85 1.12 9.21 -4.04
N PHE A 86 0.76 8.25 -3.18
CA PHE A 86 1.36 8.05 -1.88
C PHE A 86 2.09 6.71 -1.87
N ALA A 87 3.32 6.70 -1.33
CA ALA A 87 4.12 5.48 -1.21
C ALA A 87 4.68 5.34 0.21
N SER A 88 4.50 4.18 0.82
CA SER A 88 5.09 3.91 2.13
C SER A 88 6.60 3.74 2.02
N ALA A 89 7.32 4.35 2.96
CA ALA A 89 8.75 4.23 3.17
C ALA A 89 9.00 3.82 4.62
N ALA A 90 8.62 2.58 4.93
CA ALA A 90 8.54 2.05 6.28
C ALA A 90 9.85 2.16 7.06
N GLY A 91 10.99 1.82 6.44
CA GLY A 91 12.32 1.96 7.04
C GLY A 91 12.74 3.40 7.31
N ASN A 92 12.13 4.37 6.65
CA ASN A 92 12.35 5.81 6.88
C ASN A 92 11.24 6.46 7.72
N HIS A 93 10.28 5.69 8.25
CA HIS A 93 9.16 6.16 9.07
C HIS A 93 8.36 7.30 8.45
N LYS A 94 8.17 7.25 7.12
CA LYS A 94 7.47 8.31 6.37
C LYS A 94 6.62 7.72 5.25
N ILE A 95 5.71 8.55 4.76
CA ILE A 95 4.98 8.30 3.53
C ILE A 95 5.46 9.35 2.54
N ARG A 96 5.96 8.91 1.40
CA ARG A 96 6.37 9.78 0.30
C ARG A 96 5.14 10.24 -0.46
N THR A 97 5.12 11.49 -0.86
CA THR A 97 4.05 12.07 -1.67
C THR A 97 4.58 12.55 -3.01
N TYR A 98 3.81 12.30 -4.05
CA TYR A 98 4.18 12.66 -5.42
C TYR A 98 3.02 13.38 -6.07
N HIS A 99 3.34 14.40 -6.85
CA HIS A 99 2.44 14.88 -7.87
C HIS A 99 2.58 13.98 -9.10
N PHE A 100 1.45 13.59 -9.69
CA PHE A 100 1.41 12.76 -10.89
C PHE A 100 0.72 13.50 -12.02
N ASP A 101 1.38 13.60 -13.16
CA ASP A 101 0.82 14.16 -14.37
C ASP A 101 1.36 13.42 -15.60
N CYS A 102 0.46 12.94 -16.46
CA CYS A 102 0.75 12.36 -17.78
C CYS A 102 1.90 11.34 -17.78
N GLY A 103 1.96 10.48 -16.78
CA GLY A 103 2.97 9.42 -16.67
C GLY A 103 4.26 9.85 -15.99
N LYS A 104 4.30 11.06 -15.42
CA LYS A 104 5.44 11.59 -14.68
C LYS A 104 5.08 11.73 -13.20
N LEU A 105 5.89 11.14 -12.34
CA LEU A 105 5.88 11.34 -10.90
C LEU A 105 6.96 12.36 -10.50
N VAL A 106 6.58 13.34 -9.72
CA VAL A 106 7.49 14.31 -9.09
C VAL A 106 7.30 14.23 -7.59
N GLU A 107 8.34 13.78 -6.86
CA GLU A 107 8.30 13.74 -5.40
C GLU A 107 8.17 15.17 -4.86
N THR A 108 7.21 15.39 -3.97
CA THR A 108 6.91 16.70 -3.40
C THR A 108 7.39 16.77 -1.96
N SER A 109 6.55 16.38 -1.02
CA SER A 109 6.85 16.36 0.41
C SER A 109 6.71 14.95 0.95
N ALA A 110 7.10 14.74 2.20
CA ALA A 110 6.85 13.47 2.89
C ALA A 110 6.07 13.75 4.17
N ILE A 111 5.10 12.87 4.46
CA ILE A 111 4.39 12.86 5.74
C ILE A 111 5.23 12.04 6.72
N GLN A 112 5.76 12.67 7.74
CA GLN A 112 6.51 11.99 8.80
C GLN A 112 5.56 11.26 9.73
N MET A 113 5.77 9.96 9.90
CA MET A 113 4.97 9.17 10.83
C MET A 113 5.50 9.36 12.26
N PRO A 114 4.62 9.61 13.24
CA PRO A 114 5.05 9.82 14.61
C PRO A 114 5.62 8.53 15.21
N VAL A 115 6.46 8.71 16.22
CA VAL A 115 6.87 7.62 17.10
C VAL A 115 5.85 7.55 18.23
N VAL A 116 5.09 6.48 18.30
CA VAL A 116 4.13 6.25 19.38
C VAL A 116 4.79 5.48 20.52
N SER A 117 4.42 5.82 21.76
CA SER A 117 4.91 5.14 22.96
C SER A 117 3.72 4.55 23.71
N PRO A 118 3.34 3.30 23.44
CA PRO A 118 2.21 2.70 24.14
C PRO A 118 2.51 2.27 25.56
N LYS A 119 3.73 2.14 26.00
CA LYS A 119 4.17 1.88 27.39
C LYS A 119 5.71 1.84 27.43
N LEU A 120 6.36 2.99 27.60
CA LEU A 120 7.82 3.12 27.86
C LEU A 120 8.79 2.72 26.74
N THR A 121 8.36 2.15 25.64
CA THR A 121 9.19 1.88 24.46
C THR A 121 8.70 2.70 23.28
N LYS A 122 9.59 3.49 22.68
CA LYS A 122 9.29 4.20 21.41
C LYS A 122 9.11 3.17 20.31
N VAL A 123 7.91 3.08 19.74
CA VAL A 123 7.61 2.18 18.62
C VAL A 123 7.44 3.00 17.36
N ASN A 124 8.24 2.68 16.35
CA ASN A 124 8.04 3.20 15.01
C ASN A 124 6.79 2.57 14.40
N LEU A 125 5.94 3.38 13.78
CA LEU A 125 4.69 2.89 13.19
C LEU A 125 4.95 1.89 12.06
N TYR A 126 5.97 2.09 11.25
CA TYR A 126 6.32 1.25 10.10
C TYR A 126 5.17 1.16 9.09
N PRO A 127 4.86 2.24 8.36
CA PRO A 127 3.73 2.31 7.44
C PRO A 127 3.84 1.25 6.34
N ALA A 128 2.79 0.44 6.19
CA ALA A 128 2.68 -0.63 5.20
C ALA A 128 1.63 -0.27 4.14
N GLY A 129 0.50 -0.96 4.09
CA GLY A 129 -0.57 -0.69 3.13
C GLY A 129 -1.22 0.68 3.31
N LEU A 130 -1.62 1.30 2.20
CA LEU A 130 -2.21 2.64 2.14
C LEU A 130 -3.52 2.62 1.37
N ALA A 131 -4.46 3.50 1.76
CA ALA A 131 -5.66 3.78 0.95
C ALA A 131 -6.10 5.24 1.14
N VAL A 132 -6.46 5.91 0.04
CA VAL A 132 -6.97 7.30 0.04
C VAL A 132 -8.49 7.28 -0.02
N THR A 133 -9.16 8.10 0.79
CA THR A 133 -10.62 8.23 0.77
C THR A 133 -11.12 8.85 -0.54
N ASN A 134 -12.35 8.52 -0.97
CA ASN A 134 -12.92 8.96 -2.23
C ASN A 134 -13.00 10.50 -2.38
N ASP A 135 -13.05 11.21 -1.28
CA ASP A 135 -13.04 12.68 -1.24
C ASP A 135 -11.63 13.28 -1.28
N SER A 136 -10.59 12.44 -1.39
CA SER A 136 -9.17 12.81 -1.36
C SER A 136 -8.72 13.56 -0.11
N LYS A 137 -9.48 13.48 1.01
CA LYS A 137 -9.15 14.24 2.22
C LYS A 137 -8.35 13.48 3.24
N ARG A 138 -8.44 12.15 3.23
CA ARG A 138 -7.76 11.31 4.23
C ARG A 138 -6.98 10.18 3.59
N LEU A 139 -5.85 9.87 4.20
CA LEU A 139 -5.04 8.70 3.91
C LEU A 139 -5.12 7.75 5.11
N VAL A 140 -5.50 6.50 4.87
CA VAL A 140 -5.53 5.44 5.88
C VAL A 140 -4.32 4.56 5.71
N VAL A 141 -3.63 4.26 6.80
CA VAL A 141 -2.32 3.59 6.82
C VAL A 141 -2.33 2.43 7.80
N ALA A 142 -1.93 1.26 7.35
CA ALA A 142 -1.64 0.14 8.24
C ALA A 142 -0.24 0.31 8.84
N ASP A 143 -0.15 0.38 10.16
CA ASP A 143 1.09 0.60 10.92
C ASP A 143 1.58 -0.72 11.49
N GLN A 144 2.40 -1.43 10.73
CA GLN A 144 2.71 -2.85 10.93
C GLN A 144 3.38 -3.15 12.27
N LEU A 145 4.34 -2.33 12.71
CA LEU A 145 5.09 -2.59 13.95
C LEU A 145 4.43 -1.99 15.20
N ALA A 146 3.39 -1.19 15.03
CA ALA A 146 2.65 -0.59 16.14
C ALA A 146 1.30 -1.29 16.40
N ASP A 147 0.97 -2.36 15.66
CA ASP A 147 -0.31 -3.06 15.78
C ASP A 147 -1.50 -2.09 15.67
N ALA A 148 -1.41 -1.15 14.73
CA ALA A 148 -2.29 0.00 14.67
C ALA A 148 -2.70 0.37 13.24
N VAL A 149 -3.70 1.22 13.13
CA VAL A 149 -4.06 1.95 11.91
C VAL A 149 -4.03 3.44 12.19
N SER A 150 -3.45 4.20 11.27
CA SER A 150 -3.47 5.67 11.30
C SER A 150 -4.39 6.22 10.23
N VAL A 151 -5.11 7.29 10.58
CA VAL A 151 -5.85 8.13 9.65
C VAL A 151 -5.20 9.50 9.62
N ILE A 152 -4.80 9.92 8.45
CA ILE A 152 -4.09 11.18 8.20
C ILE A 152 -5.01 12.13 7.46
N ASP A 153 -5.24 13.30 8.00
CA ASP A 153 -5.89 14.40 7.28
C ASP A 153 -4.87 15.03 6.33
N LEU A 154 -5.14 14.95 5.02
CA LEU A 154 -4.19 15.36 3.98
C LEU A 154 -4.03 16.88 3.84
N ALA A 155 -4.97 17.68 4.37
CA ALA A 155 -4.87 19.13 4.35
C ALA A 155 -3.99 19.66 5.49
N THR A 156 -4.04 19.00 6.65
CA THR A 156 -3.38 19.47 7.88
C THR A 156 -2.21 18.61 8.31
N ASN A 157 -2.04 17.43 7.71
CA ASN A 157 -1.12 16.36 8.14
C ASN A 157 -1.35 15.89 9.59
N LYS A 158 -2.54 16.13 10.14
CA LYS A 158 -2.89 15.62 11.47
C LYS A 158 -3.08 14.11 11.39
N ILE A 159 -2.37 13.38 12.27
CA ILE A 159 -2.38 11.91 12.33
C ILE A 159 -3.10 11.47 13.59
N GLN A 160 -4.02 10.52 13.45
CA GLN A 160 -4.73 9.87 14.54
C GLN A 160 -4.59 8.37 14.41
N THR A 161 -4.12 7.73 15.47
CA THR A 161 -3.76 6.32 15.46
C THR A 161 -4.62 5.54 16.45
N THR A 162 -5.08 4.36 16.04
CA THR A 162 -5.88 3.44 16.87
C THR A 162 -5.29 2.05 16.79
N HIS A 163 -5.18 1.37 17.94
CA HIS A 163 -4.80 -0.04 17.99
C HIS A 163 -5.85 -0.95 17.38
N ILE A 164 -5.38 -1.96 16.62
CA ILE A 164 -6.22 -2.96 15.96
C ILE A 164 -5.65 -4.38 16.17
N GLY A 165 -5.56 -5.21 15.15
CA GLY A 165 -4.95 -6.54 15.20
C GLY A 165 -3.43 -6.52 15.10
N HIS A 166 -2.79 -7.68 15.31
CA HIS A 166 -1.34 -7.83 15.30
C HIS A 166 -0.76 -7.81 13.89
N ARG A 167 0.26 -6.95 13.67
CA ARG A 167 0.95 -6.74 12.38
C ARG A 167 0.00 -6.45 11.21
N PRO A 168 -0.75 -5.35 11.24
CA PRO A 168 -1.57 -4.94 10.10
C PRO A 168 -0.69 -4.65 8.88
N VAL A 169 -1.16 -5.09 7.70
CA VAL A 169 -0.36 -4.99 6.46
C VAL A 169 -1.09 -4.33 5.31
N TRP A 170 -2.43 -4.42 5.25
CA TRP A 170 -3.18 -3.92 4.12
C TRP A 170 -4.44 -3.18 4.55
N VAL A 171 -4.81 -2.17 3.76
CA VAL A 171 -6.01 -1.37 3.96
C VAL A 171 -6.88 -1.43 2.71
N THR A 172 -8.16 -1.74 2.89
CA THR A 172 -9.19 -1.60 1.86
C THR A 172 -10.33 -0.75 2.42
N LEU A 173 -10.74 0.27 1.68
CA LEU A 173 -11.85 1.13 2.11
C LEU A 173 -13.19 0.58 1.67
N SER A 174 -14.24 0.85 2.47
CA SER A 174 -15.62 0.69 2.02
C SER A 174 -15.92 1.62 0.84
N LYS A 175 -16.93 1.27 0.05
CA LYS A 175 -17.31 2.03 -1.16
C LYS A 175 -17.61 3.51 -0.88
N ASP A 176 -18.14 3.82 0.27
CA ASP A 176 -18.45 5.18 0.74
C ASP A 176 -17.30 5.84 1.52
N SER A 177 -16.18 5.14 1.69
CA SER A 177 -15.02 5.56 2.47
C SER A 177 -15.33 5.95 3.92
N THR A 178 -16.38 5.35 4.51
CA THR A 178 -16.70 5.55 5.94
C THR A 178 -15.98 4.54 6.83
N LYS A 179 -15.59 3.39 6.27
CA LYS A 179 -14.91 2.30 6.95
C LYS A 179 -13.63 1.89 6.25
N ALA A 180 -12.67 1.41 7.03
CA ALA A 180 -11.48 0.72 6.55
C ALA A 180 -11.51 -0.74 7.03
N PHE A 181 -11.19 -1.67 6.14
CA PHE A 181 -10.91 -3.07 6.45
C PHE A 181 -9.41 -3.26 6.43
N VAL A 182 -8.84 -3.60 7.58
CA VAL A 182 -7.39 -3.71 7.76
C VAL A 182 -7.03 -5.14 8.10
N SER A 183 -6.28 -5.80 7.20
CA SER A 183 -5.83 -7.18 7.43
C SER A 183 -4.62 -7.21 8.36
N SER A 184 -4.71 -8.05 9.42
CA SER A 184 -3.68 -8.20 10.44
C SER A 184 -2.96 -9.54 10.24
N GLN A 185 -1.84 -9.51 9.53
CA GLN A 185 -1.10 -10.70 9.13
C GLN A 185 -0.68 -11.58 10.31
N GLY A 186 -0.26 -10.97 11.43
CA GLY A 186 0.11 -11.71 12.65
C GLY A 186 -1.08 -12.13 13.51
N GLY A 187 -2.27 -11.57 13.28
CA GLY A 187 -3.47 -11.77 14.11
C GLY A 187 -4.49 -12.72 13.52
N ALA A 188 -4.32 -13.19 12.28
CA ALA A 188 -5.33 -13.98 11.55
C ALA A 188 -6.72 -13.32 11.55
N ASP A 189 -6.79 -12.03 11.40
CA ASP A 189 -8.03 -11.25 11.45
C ASP A 189 -8.02 -10.07 10.45
N VAL A 190 -9.23 -9.56 10.21
CA VAL A 190 -9.48 -8.28 9.56
C VAL A 190 -10.21 -7.39 10.55
N ALA A 191 -9.63 -6.22 10.84
CA ALA A 191 -10.29 -5.21 11.64
C ALA A 191 -11.17 -4.32 10.76
N GLU A 192 -12.42 -4.12 11.14
CA GLU A 192 -13.28 -3.07 10.61
C GLU A 192 -13.09 -1.82 11.47
N VAL A 193 -12.76 -0.70 10.84
CA VAL A 193 -12.46 0.56 11.51
C VAL A 193 -13.36 1.66 10.96
N ASP A 194 -14.15 2.31 11.82
CA ASP A 194 -14.87 3.54 11.49
C ASP A 194 -13.87 4.69 11.43
N ILE A 195 -13.68 5.25 10.24
CA ILE A 195 -12.75 6.34 9.98
C ILE A 195 -13.44 7.71 9.90
N THR A 196 -14.74 7.78 10.17
CA THR A 196 -15.49 9.05 10.17
C THR A 196 -15.31 9.83 11.46
N LYS A 197 -14.95 9.17 12.54
CA LYS A 197 -14.79 9.75 13.87
C LYS A 197 -13.54 10.64 13.95
N SER A 198 -13.54 11.55 14.90
CA SER A 198 -12.36 12.37 15.21
C SER A 198 -11.16 11.53 15.67
N GLN A 199 -11.42 10.37 16.27
CA GLN A 199 -10.45 9.30 16.53
C GLN A 199 -10.97 8.05 15.83
N PRO A 200 -10.17 7.37 14.98
CA PRO A 200 -10.57 6.12 14.35
C PRO A 200 -10.98 5.09 15.40
N LEU A 201 -12.04 4.32 15.14
CA LEU A 201 -12.59 3.37 16.09
C LEU A 201 -12.68 1.98 15.45
N ALA A 202 -11.97 1.00 16.01
CA ALA A 202 -12.16 -0.40 15.64
C ALA A 202 -13.54 -0.86 16.11
N THR A 203 -14.41 -1.24 15.18
CA THR A 203 -15.81 -1.59 15.44
C THR A 203 -16.02 -3.10 15.50
N HIS A 204 -15.34 -3.82 14.61
CA HIS A 204 -15.44 -5.28 14.53
C HIS A 204 -14.08 -5.90 14.26
N LYS A 205 -13.93 -7.13 14.72
CA LYS A 205 -12.83 -8.03 14.41
C LYS A 205 -13.38 -9.28 13.73
N ILE A 206 -12.96 -9.51 12.50
CA ILE A 206 -13.40 -10.63 11.69
C ILE A 206 -12.27 -11.66 11.67
N ASN A 207 -12.46 -12.81 12.30
CA ASN A 207 -11.48 -13.89 12.28
C ASN A 207 -11.46 -14.55 10.90
N VAL A 208 -10.25 -14.75 10.37
CA VAL A 208 -10.00 -15.33 9.05
C VAL A 208 -8.91 -16.42 9.16
N GLY A 209 -8.48 -16.97 8.04
CA GLY A 209 -7.33 -17.87 8.01
C GLY A 209 -6.00 -17.17 8.34
N PHE A 210 -4.94 -17.95 8.53
CA PHE A 210 -3.63 -17.44 8.89
C PHE A 210 -3.02 -16.54 7.79
N HIS A 211 -2.23 -15.55 8.23
CA HIS A 211 -1.47 -14.63 7.41
C HIS A 211 -2.30 -13.91 6.34
N PRO A 212 -3.41 -13.23 6.72
CA PRO A 212 -4.15 -12.40 5.77
C PRO A 212 -3.26 -11.30 5.21
N ASN A 213 -3.40 -11.04 3.91
CA ASN A 213 -2.57 -10.08 3.19
C ASN A 213 -3.46 -9.07 2.45
N LYS A 214 -3.27 -8.92 1.14
CA LYS A 214 -4.08 -8.01 0.34
C LYS A 214 -5.55 -8.42 0.30
N SER A 215 -6.42 -7.42 0.31
CA SER A 215 -7.84 -7.60 0.09
C SER A 215 -8.36 -6.63 -0.97
N VAL A 216 -9.47 -6.98 -1.60
CA VAL A 216 -10.16 -6.17 -2.59
C VAL A 216 -11.66 -6.24 -2.35
N LEU A 217 -12.32 -5.08 -2.43
CA LEU A 217 -13.77 -4.98 -2.31
C LEU A 217 -14.41 -5.19 -3.69
N THR A 218 -15.54 -5.89 -3.74
CA THR A 218 -16.33 -5.99 -4.97
C THR A 218 -16.85 -4.62 -5.40
N PRO A 219 -17.12 -4.39 -6.70
CA PRO A 219 -17.62 -3.11 -7.20
C PRO A 219 -18.95 -2.68 -6.57
N ASP A 220 -19.79 -3.64 -6.15
CA ASP A 220 -21.03 -3.38 -5.44
C ASP A 220 -20.84 -3.08 -3.94
N GLY A 221 -19.62 -3.26 -3.43
CA GLY A 221 -19.26 -3.02 -2.04
C GLY A 221 -19.77 -4.06 -1.03
N LYS A 222 -20.29 -5.20 -1.49
CA LYS A 222 -20.93 -6.20 -0.61
C LYS A 222 -20.01 -7.32 -0.13
N SER A 223 -18.90 -7.55 -0.85
CA SER A 223 -17.99 -8.64 -0.51
C SER A 223 -16.55 -8.17 -0.53
N LEU A 224 -15.76 -8.62 0.44
CA LEU A 224 -14.33 -8.42 0.53
C LEU A 224 -13.62 -9.74 0.21
N TYR A 225 -12.84 -9.77 -0.86
CA TYR A 225 -11.95 -10.89 -1.16
C TYR A 225 -10.62 -10.67 -0.46
N LEU A 226 -10.15 -11.70 0.24
CA LEU A 226 -8.94 -11.66 1.04
C LEU A 226 -7.97 -12.73 0.58
N SER A 227 -6.73 -12.36 0.32
CA SER A 227 -5.63 -13.30 0.09
C SER A 227 -5.06 -13.78 1.42
N LEU A 228 -4.82 -15.07 1.55
CA LEU A 228 -4.14 -15.70 2.68
C LEU A 228 -2.81 -16.27 2.21
N ILE A 229 -1.76 -16.10 3.00
CA ILE A 229 -0.47 -16.72 2.74
C ILE A 229 -0.42 -18.01 3.55
N HIS A 230 -0.47 -19.14 2.87
CA HIS A 230 -0.23 -20.46 3.48
C HIS A 230 1.26 -20.77 3.39
N ILE A 231 1.92 -20.87 4.52
CA ILE A 231 3.31 -21.32 4.65
C ILE A 231 3.34 -22.75 5.13
#